data_b2424d27ddefd76f604d893c172bd082
#
_entry.id   b2424d27ddefd76f604d893c172bd082
#
_cell.length_a   1.000
_cell.length_b   1.000
_cell.length_c   1.000
_cell.angle_alpha   90.00
_cell.angle_beta   90.00
_cell.angle_gamma   90.00
#
_symmetry.space_group_name_H-M   'P 1'
#
loop_
_entity.id
_entity.type
_entity.pdbx_description
1 polymer ?
#
loop_
_entity_poly.entity_id
_entity_poly.type
_entity_poly.pdbx_seq_one_letter_code
_entity_poly.pdbx_strand_id
1 'polypeptide(L)'
;MQEFFIYYNNKFKFLKKLKLLFILNSFLMCLLGLLSIILFKYNHYIYFTIFIFFQFLIGMITTFVNVPLISSFQKNVEIEYQSRFFSILSFFSGGLIPLGILYAGYLSSYIGADITYIINNLAIIAIVCLVFKNIERDC
;
A
#
# COMPACT_ATOMS: atom_id res chain seq x y z
N MET A 1 17.57 6.57 30.31
CA MET A 1 16.14 6.87 30.30
C MET A 1 15.74 7.82 29.15
N GLN A 2 16.49 8.89 28.88
CA GLN A 2 16.21 9.83 27.77
C GLN A 2 16.35 9.19 26.38
N GLU A 3 17.34 8.36 26.12
CA GLU A 3 17.53 7.70 24.82
C GLU A 3 16.36 6.75 24.47
N PHE A 4 15.84 6.03 25.47
CA PHE A 4 14.67 5.17 25.29
C PHE A 4 13.41 5.96 24.89
N PHE A 5 13.21 7.13 25.48
CA PHE A 5 12.09 8.02 25.18
C PHE A 5 12.20 8.63 23.77
N ILE A 6 13.40 8.99 23.33
CA ILE A 6 13.70 9.51 21.99
C ILE A 6 13.48 8.42 20.92
N TYR A 7 13.96 7.21 21.18
CA TYR A 7 13.78 6.06 20.30
C TYR A 7 12.30 5.73 20.11
N TYR A 8 11.52 5.70 21.19
CA TYR A 8 10.09 5.42 21.18
C TYR A 8 9.29 6.50 20.43
N ASN A 9 9.59 7.77 20.66
CA ASN A 9 8.93 8.90 19.99
C ASN A 9 9.22 8.92 18.49
N ASN A 10 10.44 8.58 18.06
CA ASN A 10 10.81 8.47 16.65
C ASN A 10 10.11 7.29 15.96
N LYS A 11 10.00 6.14 16.63
CA LYS A 11 9.27 4.97 16.14
C LYS A 11 7.78 5.28 15.93
N PHE A 12 7.16 5.97 16.88
CA PHE A 12 5.75 6.35 16.82
C PHE A 12 5.47 7.37 15.70
N LYS A 13 6.34 8.36 15.52
CA LYS A 13 6.26 9.33 14.41
C LYS A 13 6.41 8.63 13.05
N PHE A 14 7.29 7.65 12.96
CA PHE A 14 7.51 6.85 11.76
C PHE A 14 6.28 6.02 11.40
N LEU A 15 5.67 5.34 12.36
CA LEU A 15 4.45 4.55 12.15
C LEU A 15 3.26 5.43 11.72
N LYS A 16 3.07 6.60 12.34
CA LYS A 16 2.04 7.56 11.92
C LYS A 16 2.24 8.05 10.49
N LYS A 17 3.47 8.32 10.11
CA LYS A 17 3.81 8.73 8.73
C LYS A 17 3.52 7.62 7.73
N LEU A 18 3.88 6.38 8.03
CA LEU A 18 3.57 5.22 7.19
C LEU A 18 2.05 5.04 7.04
N LYS A 19 1.30 5.07 8.14
CA LYS A 19 -0.17 5.01 8.12
C LYS A 19 -0.77 6.04 7.18
N LEU A 20 -0.34 7.30 7.31
CA LEU A 20 -0.83 8.39 6.46
C LEU A 20 -0.53 8.14 4.98
N LEU A 21 0.69 7.69 4.65
CA LEU A 21 1.08 7.41 3.27
C LEU A 21 0.29 6.24 2.67
N PHE A 22 0.03 5.17 3.43
CA PHE A 22 -0.80 4.06 2.98
C PHE A 22 -2.25 4.50 2.71
N ILE A 23 -2.84 5.28 3.61
CA ILE A 23 -4.20 5.81 3.44
C ILE A 23 -4.26 6.74 2.22
N LEU A 24 -3.28 7.64 2.07
CA LEU A 24 -3.21 8.55 0.93
C LEU A 24 -3.09 7.80 -0.40
N ASN A 25 -2.24 6.77 -0.45
CA ASN A 25 -2.06 5.93 -1.63
C ASN A 25 -3.37 5.23 -2.03
N SER A 26 -4.02 4.57 -1.05
CA SER A 26 -5.29 3.88 -1.30
C SER A 26 -6.43 4.84 -1.64
N PHE A 27 -6.43 6.04 -1.08
CA PHE A 27 -7.39 7.08 -1.42
C PHE A 27 -7.24 7.55 -2.87
N LEU A 28 -6.01 7.81 -3.32
CA LEU A 28 -5.72 8.17 -4.72
C LEU A 28 -6.13 7.05 -5.68
N MET A 29 -5.87 5.80 -5.31
CA MET A 29 -6.31 4.64 -6.07
C MET A 29 -7.85 4.58 -6.18
N CYS A 30 -8.55 4.79 -5.07
CA CYS A 30 -10.02 4.79 -5.06
C CYS A 30 -10.59 5.92 -5.94
N LEU A 31 -10.00 7.10 -5.87
CA LEU A 31 -10.37 8.26 -6.68
C LEU A 31 -10.15 7.99 -8.18
N LEU A 32 -9.06 7.34 -8.53
CA LEU A 32 -8.78 6.92 -9.90
C LEU A 32 -9.83 5.91 -10.41
N GLY A 33 -10.26 4.96 -9.58
CA GLY A 33 -11.34 4.03 -9.91
C GLY A 33 -12.68 4.73 -10.15
N LEU A 34 -13.01 5.75 -9.34
CA LEU A 34 -14.21 6.56 -9.58
C LEU A 34 -14.14 7.39 -10.87
N LEU A 35 -12.97 7.99 -11.14
CA LEU A 35 -12.72 8.72 -12.38
C LEU A 35 -12.81 7.81 -13.61
N SER A 36 -12.41 6.54 -13.50
CA SER A 36 -12.55 5.54 -14.57
C SER A 36 -14.01 5.39 -14.99
N ILE A 37 -14.91 5.20 -14.06
CA ILE A 37 -16.35 5.03 -14.33
C ILE A 37 -16.93 6.23 -15.07
N ILE A 38 -16.49 7.45 -14.71
CA ILE A 38 -17.06 8.69 -15.28
C ILE A 38 -16.40 9.05 -16.61
N LEU A 39 -15.08 9.12 -16.65
CA LEU A 39 -14.33 9.70 -17.77
C LEU A 39 -14.14 8.73 -18.93
N PHE A 40 -14.02 7.43 -18.68
CA PHE A 40 -13.84 6.44 -19.74
C PHE A 40 -14.98 6.45 -20.75
N LYS A 41 -16.20 6.75 -20.28
CA LYS A 41 -17.40 6.86 -21.11
C LYS A 41 -17.43 8.12 -21.98
N TYR A 42 -16.79 9.22 -21.52
CA TYR A 42 -16.89 10.52 -22.21
C TYR A 42 -15.76 10.75 -23.20
N ASN A 43 -14.51 10.51 -22.80
CA ASN A 43 -13.35 10.75 -23.66
C ASN A 43 -12.15 9.92 -23.23
N HIS A 44 -11.79 8.95 -24.05
CA HIS A 44 -10.69 8.02 -23.79
C HIS A 44 -9.32 8.72 -23.67
N TYR A 45 -9.05 9.75 -24.47
CA TYR A 45 -7.77 10.47 -24.45
C TYR A 45 -7.56 11.23 -23.14
N ILE A 46 -8.59 11.93 -22.67
CA ILE A 46 -8.55 12.67 -21.39
C ILE A 46 -8.39 11.68 -20.24
N TYR A 47 -9.13 10.58 -20.26
CA TYR A 47 -9.00 9.53 -19.25
C TYR A 47 -7.57 8.98 -19.20
N PHE A 48 -6.97 8.65 -20.34
CA PHE A 48 -5.58 8.13 -20.40
C PHE A 48 -4.55 9.11 -19.83
N THR A 49 -4.68 10.38 -20.16
CA THR A 49 -3.76 11.42 -19.65
C THR A 49 -3.84 11.54 -18.14
N ILE A 50 -5.05 11.58 -17.59
CA ILE A 50 -5.29 11.64 -16.14
C ILE A 50 -4.79 10.36 -15.48
N PHE A 51 -5.04 9.20 -16.06
CA PHE A 51 -4.59 7.91 -15.56
C PHE A 51 -3.06 7.85 -15.43
N ILE A 52 -2.32 8.27 -16.46
CA ILE A 52 -0.85 8.30 -16.43
C ILE A 52 -0.34 9.22 -15.32
N PHE A 53 -0.95 10.41 -15.16
CA PHE A 53 -0.57 11.35 -14.13
C PHE A 53 -0.79 10.78 -12.71
N PHE A 54 -1.95 10.15 -12.47
CA PHE A 54 -2.24 9.50 -11.18
C PHE A 54 -1.31 8.33 -10.92
N GLN A 55 -1.01 7.50 -11.92
CA GLN A 55 -0.08 6.37 -11.76
C GLN A 55 1.32 6.84 -11.40
N PHE A 56 1.77 7.96 -11.96
CA PHE A 56 3.04 8.57 -11.58
C PHE A 56 3.05 9.00 -10.10
N LEU A 57 2.01 9.69 -9.64
CA LEU A 57 1.89 10.11 -8.23
C LEU A 57 1.83 8.90 -7.28
N ILE A 58 1.05 7.89 -7.62
CA ILE A 58 0.93 6.65 -6.86
C ILE A 58 2.29 5.94 -6.75
N GLY A 59 3.02 5.85 -7.86
CA GLY A 59 4.38 5.28 -7.88
C GLY A 59 5.35 6.01 -6.97
N MET A 60 5.31 7.35 -6.96
CA MET A 60 6.10 8.16 -6.03
C MET A 60 5.77 7.85 -4.57
N ILE A 61 4.49 7.86 -4.21
CA ILE A 61 4.04 7.58 -2.83
C ILE A 61 4.44 6.16 -2.42
N THR A 62 4.26 5.18 -3.29
CA THR A 62 4.66 3.79 -3.04
C THR A 62 6.15 3.67 -2.75
N THR A 63 7.00 4.40 -3.47
CA THR A 63 8.43 4.45 -3.22
C THR A 63 8.74 5.07 -1.85
N PHE A 64 8.07 6.16 -1.48
CA PHE A 64 8.21 6.79 -0.15
C PHE A 64 7.77 5.88 1.01
N VAL A 65 6.92 4.90 0.75
CA VAL A 65 6.53 3.88 1.73
C VAL A 65 7.56 2.75 1.77
N ASN A 66 7.92 2.20 0.62
CA ASN A 66 8.74 0.98 0.52
C ASN A 66 10.19 1.21 0.98
N VAL A 67 10.82 2.33 0.61
CA VAL A 67 12.23 2.60 0.96
C VAL A 67 12.45 2.64 2.47
N PRO A 68 11.68 3.42 3.26
CA PRO A 68 11.87 3.43 4.71
C PRO A 68 11.51 2.10 5.38
N LEU A 69 10.54 1.38 4.82
CA LEU A 69 10.11 0.08 5.34
C LEU A 69 11.23 -0.96 5.20
N ILE A 70 11.80 -1.08 4.01
CA ILE A 70 12.94 -1.98 3.73
C ILE A 70 14.15 -1.59 4.57
N SER A 71 14.47 -0.30 4.65
CA SER A 71 15.58 0.19 5.48
C SER A 71 15.37 -0.12 6.96
N SER A 72 14.13 -0.06 7.45
CA SER A 72 13.80 -0.45 8.82
C SER A 72 14.03 -1.95 9.05
N PHE A 73 13.65 -2.81 8.11
CA PHE A 73 13.92 -4.24 8.19
C PHE A 73 15.42 -4.54 8.20
N GLN A 74 16.19 -3.90 7.32
CA GLN A 74 17.65 -4.06 7.26
C GLN A 74 18.35 -3.64 8.57
N LYS A 75 17.85 -2.61 9.25
CA LYS A 75 18.41 -2.15 10.53
C LYS A 75 18.08 -3.06 11.71
N ASN A 76 16.91 -3.70 11.70
CA ASN A 76 16.42 -4.50 12.82
C ASN A 76 16.76 -6.00 12.70
N VAL A 77 17.16 -6.46 11.53
CA VAL A 77 17.56 -7.85 11.30
C VAL A 77 19.09 -7.93 11.28
N GLU A 78 19.67 -8.82 12.07
CA GLU A 78 21.11 -9.07 12.09
C GLU A 78 21.62 -9.47 10.70
N ILE A 79 22.82 -9.00 10.36
CA ILE A 79 23.41 -9.16 9.01
C ILE A 79 23.43 -10.63 8.57
N GLU A 80 23.71 -11.54 9.51
CA GLU A 80 23.77 -12.99 9.26
C GLU A 80 22.41 -13.57 8.81
N TYR A 81 21.29 -13.03 9.30
CA TYR A 81 19.94 -13.51 8.99
C TYR A 81 19.23 -12.72 7.89
N GLN A 82 19.79 -11.61 7.43
CA GLN A 82 19.14 -10.73 6.43
C GLN A 82 18.80 -11.47 5.14
N SER A 83 19.73 -12.26 4.61
CA SER A 83 19.49 -13.01 3.36
C SER A 83 18.32 -14.00 3.49
N ARG A 84 18.24 -14.72 4.60
CA ARG A 84 17.16 -15.67 4.89
C ARG A 84 15.82 -14.92 5.06
N PHE A 85 15.83 -13.83 5.79
CA PHE A 85 14.64 -12.99 6.00
C PHE A 85 14.07 -12.46 4.68
N PHE A 86 14.92 -11.87 3.84
CA PHE A 86 14.47 -11.33 2.55
C PHE A 86 14.07 -12.42 1.56
N SER A 87 14.69 -13.59 1.60
CA SER A 87 14.27 -14.75 0.78
C SER A 87 12.87 -15.23 1.16
N ILE A 88 12.58 -15.33 2.45
CA ILE A 88 11.25 -15.71 2.95
C ILE A 88 10.23 -14.64 2.57
N LEU A 89 10.54 -13.37 2.77
CA LEU A 89 9.67 -12.25 2.40
C LEU A 89 9.35 -12.25 0.91
N SER A 90 10.36 -12.45 0.05
CA SER A 90 10.20 -12.53 -1.40
C SER A 90 9.39 -13.74 -1.83
N PHE A 91 9.60 -14.90 -1.19
CA PHE A 91 8.84 -16.11 -1.46
C PHE A 91 7.33 -15.92 -1.18
N PHE A 92 7.00 -15.37 -0.01
CA PHE A 92 5.61 -15.09 0.34
C PHE A 92 5.00 -14.01 -0.57
N SER A 93 5.71 -12.92 -0.79
CA SER A 93 5.23 -11.84 -1.67
C SER A 93 5.02 -12.35 -3.10
N GLY A 94 6.01 -13.04 -3.67
CA GLY A 94 5.93 -13.59 -5.03
C GLY A 94 4.89 -14.68 -5.19
N GLY A 95 4.72 -15.54 -4.18
CA GLY A 95 3.71 -16.62 -4.19
C GLY A 95 2.27 -16.10 -4.05
N LEU A 96 2.05 -15.00 -3.34
CA LEU A 96 0.72 -14.41 -3.16
C LEU A 96 0.25 -13.58 -4.37
N ILE A 97 1.17 -13.08 -5.19
CA ILE A 97 0.82 -12.28 -6.38
C ILE A 97 -0.09 -13.04 -7.35
N PRO A 98 0.21 -14.29 -7.78
CA PRO A 98 -0.67 -15.04 -8.68
C PRO A 98 -2.06 -15.27 -8.10
N LEU A 99 -2.15 -15.54 -6.79
CA LEU A 99 -3.44 -15.71 -6.11
C LEU A 99 -4.25 -14.42 -6.10
N GLY A 100 -3.58 -13.28 -5.87
CA GLY A 100 -4.21 -11.96 -5.96
C GLY A 100 -4.72 -11.64 -7.36
N ILE A 101 -3.97 -11.99 -8.40
CA ILE A 101 -4.38 -11.80 -9.80
C ILE A 101 -5.60 -12.66 -10.13
N LEU A 102 -5.60 -13.94 -9.74
CA LEU A 102 -6.74 -14.84 -9.95
C LEU A 102 -7.99 -14.33 -9.23
N TYR A 103 -7.86 -13.93 -7.98
CA TYR A 103 -8.94 -13.34 -7.20
C TYR A 103 -9.50 -12.07 -7.87
N ALA A 104 -8.63 -11.14 -8.26
CA ALA A 104 -9.04 -9.89 -8.90
C ALA A 104 -9.68 -10.15 -10.28
N GLY A 105 -9.13 -11.07 -11.08
CA GLY A 105 -9.69 -11.48 -12.36
C GLY A 105 -11.06 -12.11 -12.22
N TYR A 106 -11.22 -13.03 -11.27
CA TYR A 106 -12.51 -13.66 -10.98
C TYR A 106 -13.55 -12.64 -10.52
N LEU A 107 -13.21 -11.78 -9.57
CA LEU A 107 -14.14 -10.77 -9.05
C LEU A 107 -14.53 -9.76 -10.13
N SER A 108 -13.58 -9.30 -10.95
CA SER A 108 -13.84 -8.33 -12.03
C SER A 108 -14.74 -8.89 -13.13
N SER A 109 -14.76 -10.20 -13.34
CA SER A 109 -15.67 -10.82 -14.31
C SER A 109 -17.14 -10.76 -13.90
N TYR A 110 -17.44 -10.65 -12.60
CA TYR A 110 -18.81 -10.56 -12.08
C TYR A 110 -19.29 -9.14 -11.87
N ILE A 111 -18.47 -8.27 -11.28
CA ILE A 111 -18.88 -6.93 -10.87
C ILE A 111 -18.21 -5.80 -11.67
N GLY A 112 -17.35 -6.16 -12.62
CA GLY A 112 -16.59 -5.20 -13.41
C GLY A 112 -15.26 -4.78 -12.75
N ALA A 113 -14.30 -4.39 -13.59
CA ALA A 113 -12.95 -4.06 -13.14
C ALA A 113 -12.91 -2.81 -12.26
N ASP A 114 -13.67 -1.78 -12.61
CA ASP A 114 -13.70 -0.49 -11.89
C ASP A 114 -14.22 -0.66 -10.46
N ILE A 115 -15.31 -1.41 -10.30
CA ILE A 115 -15.92 -1.67 -8.99
C ILE A 115 -15.01 -2.55 -8.14
N THR A 116 -14.42 -3.61 -8.73
CA THR A 116 -13.43 -4.46 -8.07
C THR A 116 -12.25 -3.66 -7.55
N TYR A 117 -11.76 -2.72 -8.35
CA TYR A 117 -10.66 -1.85 -7.99
C TYR A 117 -10.99 -0.97 -6.77
N ILE A 118 -12.17 -0.37 -6.75
CA ILE A 118 -12.65 0.45 -5.64
C ILE A 118 -12.81 -0.38 -4.36
N ILE A 119 -13.44 -1.55 -4.44
CA ILE A 119 -13.68 -2.44 -3.29
C ILE A 119 -12.34 -2.87 -2.68
N ASN A 120 -11.37 -3.28 -3.49
CA ASN A 120 -10.07 -3.70 -3.01
C ASN A 120 -9.32 -2.55 -2.28
N ASN A 121 -9.38 -1.33 -2.81
CA ASN A 121 -8.74 -0.19 -2.18
C ASN A 121 -9.44 0.24 -0.87
N LEU A 122 -10.76 0.15 -0.79
CA LEU A 122 -11.50 0.35 0.46
C LEU A 122 -11.15 -0.71 1.50
N ALA A 123 -11.01 -1.98 1.09
CA ALA A 123 -10.56 -3.04 1.98
C ALA A 123 -9.15 -2.78 2.52
N ILE A 124 -8.23 -2.30 1.69
CA ILE A 124 -6.88 -1.92 2.12
C ILE A 124 -6.94 -0.80 3.18
N ILE A 125 -7.75 0.24 2.97
CA ILE A 125 -7.92 1.33 3.95
C ILE A 125 -8.43 0.76 5.28
N ALA A 126 -9.44 -0.10 5.25
CA ALA A 126 -9.99 -0.72 6.45
C ALA A 126 -8.94 -1.55 7.20
N ILE A 127 -8.18 -2.39 6.49
CA ILE A 127 -7.09 -3.21 7.07
C ILE A 127 -6.01 -2.32 7.68
N VAL A 128 -5.57 -1.28 6.98
CA VAL A 128 -4.56 -0.34 7.47
C VAL A 128 -5.06 0.33 8.76
N CYS A 129 -6.31 0.81 8.79
CA CYS A 129 -6.88 1.42 9.99
C CYS A 129 -6.94 0.45 11.18
N LEU A 130 -7.33 -0.81 10.94
CA LEU A 130 -7.40 -1.84 11.99
C LEU A 130 -6.02 -2.21 12.53
N VAL A 131 -5.06 -2.47 11.65
CA VAL A 131 -3.68 -2.84 12.04
C VAL A 131 -3.03 -1.72 12.84
N PHE A 132 -3.09 -0.49 12.36
CA PHE A 132 -2.47 0.63 13.08
C PHE A 132 -3.20 0.98 14.38
N LYS A 133 -4.52 0.78 14.47
CA LYS A 133 -5.26 0.93 15.73
C LYS A 133 -4.79 -0.08 16.79
N ASN A 134 -4.53 -1.33 16.39
CA ASN A 134 -4.01 -2.33 17.31
C ASN A 134 -2.59 -2.00 17.77
N ILE A 135 -1.70 -1.59 16.85
CA ILE A 135 -0.34 -1.17 17.19
C ILE A 135 -0.33 0.05 18.14
N GLU A 136 -1.22 1.02 17.90
CA GLU A 136 -1.36 2.20 18.77
C GLU A 136 -1.89 1.85 20.18
N ARG A 137 -2.62 0.74 20.32
CA ARG A 137 -3.13 0.26 21.62
C ARG A 137 -2.10 -0.53 22.41
N ASP A 138 -1.21 -1.25 21.72
CA ASP A 138 -0.19 -2.10 22.35
C ASP A 138 1.12 -1.32 22.65
N CYS A 139 1.16 -0.05 22.32
CA CYS A 139 2.24 0.89 22.61
C CYS A 139 1.86 1.88 23.72
#